data_430fe7798e45ce0da08f1549826c6a46
#
_entry.id   430fe7798e45ce0da08f1549826c6a46
#
_cell.length_a   1.000
_cell.length_b   1.000
_cell.length_c   1.000
_cell.angle_alpha   90.00
_cell.angle_beta   90.00
_cell.angle_gamma   90.00
#
_symmetry.space_group_name_H-M   'P 1'
#
loop_
_entity.id
_entity.type
_entity.pdbx_description
1 polymer ?
#
loop_
_entity_poly.entity_id
_entity_poly.type
_entity_poly.pdbx_seq_one_letter_code
_entity_poly.pdbx_strand_id
1 'polypeptide(L)'
;MSDQLGERVNREIEAVWRIEAPKLIAALTHLTHDLGTAEELAQEALVAALEQWPREGIPRKPGAWLLTTARRRGIDQLRRRENLASKYQLIGEVLRDRAHEQDLLDAVDRIEDDVLRLVFITCHPVLPVESRVALALRVLGGLSVADIASAFLVTESAMAARITRAKKTLRQANVPFEVPE
;
A
#
# COMPACT_ATOMS: atom_id res chain seq x y z
N MET A 1 -33.55 6.52 -0.18
CA MET A 1 -32.85 7.16 -1.32
C MET A 1 -31.40 7.51 -1.00
N SER A 2 -31.09 7.96 0.22
CA SER A 2 -29.70 8.24 0.65
C SER A 2 -28.81 6.99 0.76
N ASP A 3 -29.37 5.85 1.17
CA ASP A 3 -28.66 4.58 1.35
C ASP A 3 -28.13 4.00 0.03
N GLN A 4 -28.93 4.03 -1.01
CA GLN A 4 -28.54 3.56 -2.35
C GLN A 4 -27.44 4.41 -2.99
N LEU A 5 -27.40 5.71 -2.68
CA LEU A 5 -26.35 6.61 -3.16
C LEU A 5 -25.02 6.30 -2.45
N GLY A 6 -25.06 6.04 -1.13
CA GLY A 6 -23.89 5.65 -0.35
C GLY A 6 -23.29 4.31 -0.81
N GLU A 7 -24.14 3.32 -1.05
CA GLU A 7 -23.70 2.00 -1.57
C GLU A 7 -23.08 2.09 -2.97
N ARG A 8 -23.60 2.99 -3.82
CA ARG A 8 -23.04 3.22 -5.16
C ARG A 8 -21.66 3.84 -5.07
N VAL A 9 -21.49 4.89 -4.24
CA VAL A 9 -20.20 5.55 -4.04
C VAL A 9 -19.17 4.58 -3.45
N ASN A 10 -19.56 3.76 -2.48
CA ASN A 10 -18.66 2.76 -1.89
C ASN A 10 -18.18 1.74 -2.94
N ARG A 11 -19.05 1.28 -3.84
CA ARG A 11 -18.67 0.38 -4.95
C ARG A 11 -17.71 1.05 -5.93
N GLU A 12 -17.91 2.34 -6.21
CA GLU A 12 -17.01 3.12 -7.06
C GLU A 12 -15.63 3.28 -6.39
N ILE A 13 -15.58 3.55 -5.07
CA ILE A 13 -14.34 3.63 -4.29
C ILE A 13 -13.62 2.27 -4.30
N GLU A 14 -14.35 1.18 -4.12
CA GLU A 14 -13.79 -0.17 -4.16
C GLU A 14 -13.18 -0.51 -5.54
N ALA A 15 -13.86 -0.12 -6.62
CA ALA A 15 -13.34 -0.30 -7.97
C ALA A 15 -12.05 0.51 -8.22
N VAL A 16 -12.02 1.77 -7.80
CA VAL A 16 -10.83 2.62 -7.84
C VAL A 16 -9.70 2.01 -7.01
N TRP A 17 -10.00 1.58 -5.80
CA TRP A 17 -9.02 0.96 -4.91
C TRP A 17 -8.37 -0.27 -5.54
N ARG A 18 -9.16 -1.15 -6.16
CA ARG A 18 -8.65 -2.36 -6.80
C ARG A 18 -7.62 -2.07 -7.90
N ILE A 19 -7.78 -0.94 -8.61
CA ILE A 19 -6.88 -0.50 -9.67
C ILE A 19 -5.65 0.21 -9.11
N GLU A 20 -5.84 1.08 -8.12
CA GLU A 20 -4.80 1.98 -7.65
C GLU A 20 -3.96 1.42 -6.49
N ALA A 21 -4.50 0.47 -5.69
CA ALA A 21 -3.83 -0.05 -4.52
C ALA A 21 -2.45 -0.69 -4.82
N PRO A 22 -2.26 -1.53 -5.86
CA PRO A 22 -0.95 -2.09 -6.16
C PRO A 22 0.09 -1.01 -6.47
N LYS A 23 -0.30 0.01 -7.24
CA LYS A 23 0.56 1.14 -7.61
C LYS A 23 0.93 1.97 -6.39
N LEU A 24 -0.07 2.26 -5.55
CA LEU A 24 0.11 3.00 -4.31
C LEU A 24 1.05 2.28 -3.35
N ILE A 25 0.83 0.98 -3.13
CA ILE A 25 1.66 0.15 -2.26
C ILE A 25 3.09 0.06 -2.82
N ALA A 26 3.26 -0.10 -4.13
CA ALA A 26 4.56 -0.13 -4.78
C ALA A 26 5.33 1.19 -4.54
N ALA A 27 4.72 2.33 -4.82
CA ALA A 27 5.31 3.65 -4.61
C ALA A 27 5.64 3.90 -3.12
N LEU A 28 4.78 3.48 -2.21
CA LEU A 28 5.02 3.59 -0.77
C LEU A 28 6.12 2.63 -0.29
N THR A 29 6.22 1.41 -0.85
CA THR A 29 7.31 0.47 -0.54
C THR A 29 8.65 1.03 -0.99
N HIS A 30 8.71 1.66 -2.16
CA HIS A 30 9.90 2.37 -2.63
C HIS A 30 10.33 3.48 -1.66
N LEU A 31 9.38 4.22 -1.09
CA LEU A 31 9.65 5.31 -0.16
C LEU A 31 10.02 4.85 1.25
N THR A 32 9.37 3.80 1.75
CA THR A 32 9.51 3.35 3.14
C THR A 32 10.52 2.22 3.31
N HIS A 33 10.90 1.57 2.20
CA HIS A 33 11.70 0.33 2.17
C HIS A 33 11.10 -0.80 3.04
N ASP A 34 9.78 -0.73 3.30
CA ASP A 34 9.06 -1.71 4.10
C ASP A 34 7.61 -1.92 3.60
N LEU A 35 7.34 -3.11 3.09
CA LEU A 35 6.03 -3.49 2.56
C LEU A 35 4.91 -3.40 3.60
N GLY A 36 5.21 -3.71 4.87
CA GLY A 36 4.22 -3.64 5.95
C GLY A 36 3.77 -2.20 6.19
N THR A 37 4.72 -1.29 6.35
CA THR A 37 4.46 0.14 6.51
C THR A 37 3.77 0.73 5.29
N ALA A 38 4.19 0.35 4.08
CA ALA A 38 3.56 0.80 2.84
C ALA A 38 2.07 0.42 2.78
N GLU A 39 1.74 -0.83 3.12
CA GLU A 39 0.35 -1.31 3.15
C GLU A 39 -0.48 -0.60 4.23
N GLU A 40 0.07 -0.36 5.43
CA GLU A 40 -0.60 0.41 6.48
C GLU A 40 -0.95 1.83 6.01
N LEU A 41 0.01 2.54 5.43
CA LEU A 41 -0.21 3.89 4.88
C LEU A 41 -1.23 3.91 3.74
N ALA A 42 -1.20 2.90 2.87
CA ALA A 42 -2.17 2.76 1.79
C ALA A 42 -3.58 2.54 2.35
N GLN A 43 -3.75 1.70 3.36
CA GLN A 43 -5.03 1.47 4.03
C GLN A 43 -5.54 2.73 4.74
N GLU A 44 -4.67 3.50 5.38
CA GLU A 44 -5.06 4.79 5.98
C GLU A 44 -5.55 5.79 4.92
N ALA A 45 -4.95 5.81 3.74
CA ALA A 45 -5.42 6.64 2.64
C ALA A 45 -6.80 6.16 2.13
N LEU A 46 -7.05 4.84 2.07
CA LEU A 46 -8.38 4.30 1.75
C LEU A 46 -9.44 4.72 2.77
N VAL A 47 -9.12 4.65 4.07
CA VAL A 47 -10.05 5.10 5.12
C VAL A 47 -10.38 6.57 4.92
N ALA A 48 -9.40 7.43 4.61
CA ALA A 48 -9.65 8.83 4.31
C ALA A 48 -10.54 9.02 3.06
N ALA A 49 -10.34 8.20 2.03
CA ALA A 49 -11.18 8.23 0.83
C ALA A 49 -12.64 7.84 1.14
N LEU A 50 -12.85 6.80 1.95
CA LEU A 50 -14.18 6.37 2.39
C LEU A 50 -14.91 7.43 3.24
N GLU A 51 -14.16 8.27 3.96
CA GLU A 51 -14.72 9.37 4.75
C GLU A 51 -15.03 10.62 3.91
N GLN A 52 -14.16 10.95 2.94
CA GLN A 52 -14.21 12.22 2.22
C GLN A 52 -14.97 12.13 0.89
N TRP A 53 -14.71 11.11 0.07
CA TRP A 53 -15.27 11.01 -1.28
C TRP A 53 -16.81 10.88 -1.34
N PRO A 54 -17.50 10.28 -0.36
CA PRO A 54 -18.96 10.32 -0.33
C PRO A 54 -19.56 11.72 -0.24
N ARG A 55 -18.80 12.69 0.29
CA ARG A 55 -19.24 14.09 0.49
C ARG A 55 -18.71 15.01 -0.60
N GLU A 56 -17.47 14.83 -1.03
CA GLU A 56 -16.73 15.72 -1.92
C GLU A 56 -16.70 15.24 -3.39
N GLY A 57 -17.06 13.97 -3.60
CA GLY A 57 -16.91 13.28 -4.88
C GLY A 57 -15.53 12.63 -5.05
N ILE A 58 -15.46 11.67 -5.98
CA ILE A 58 -14.18 11.03 -6.34
C ILE A 58 -13.35 12.01 -7.15
N PRO A 59 -12.08 12.26 -6.77
CA PRO A 59 -11.23 13.21 -7.48
C PRO A 59 -10.91 12.71 -8.90
N ARG A 60 -10.59 13.64 -9.82
CA ARG A 60 -10.24 13.31 -11.22
C ARG A 60 -9.02 12.39 -11.34
N LYS A 61 -8.08 12.45 -10.38
CA LYS A 61 -6.87 11.63 -10.30
C LYS A 61 -6.81 10.94 -8.94
N PRO A 62 -7.62 9.87 -8.73
CA PRO A 62 -7.75 9.25 -7.41
C PRO A 62 -6.44 8.64 -6.89
N GLY A 63 -5.62 8.04 -7.76
CA GLY A 63 -4.30 7.50 -7.38
C GLY A 63 -3.35 8.57 -6.82
N ALA A 64 -3.29 9.74 -7.45
CA ALA A 64 -2.48 10.87 -6.97
C ALA A 64 -2.99 11.40 -5.63
N TRP A 65 -4.30 11.47 -5.44
CA TRP A 65 -4.92 11.87 -4.18
C TRP A 65 -4.58 10.88 -3.04
N LEU A 66 -4.71 9.57 -3.32
CA LEU A 66 -4.36 8.51 -2.37
C LEU A 66 -2.88 8.58 -1.98
N LEU A 67 -1.98 8.74 -2.95
CA LEU A 67 -0.55 8.84 -2.70
C LEU A 67 -0.20 10.06 -1.84
N THR A 68 -0.78 11.22 -2.17
CA THR A 68 -0.58 12.44 -1.40
C THR A 68 -1.09 12.30 0.05
N THR A 69 -2.26 11.68 0.21
CA THR A 69 -2.87 11.44 1.53
C THR A 69 -2.04 10.46 2.35
N ALA A 70 -1.59 9.34 1.75
CA ALA A 70 -0.71 8.37 2.41
C ALA A 70 0.62 9.01 2.85
N ARG A 71 1.25 9.81 1.97
CA ARG A 71 2.50 10.53 2.30
C ARG A 71 2.30 11.49 3.48
N ARG A 72 1.25 12.30 3.48
CA ARG A 72 0.97 13.24 4.58
C ARG A 72 0.81 12.51 5.91
N ARG A 73 0.03 11.41 5.93
CA ARG A 73 -0.16 10.60 7.13
C ARG A 73 1.12 9.91 7.59
N GLY A 74 1.93 9.41 6.65
CA GLY A 74 3.25 8.84 6.94
C GLY A 74 4.19 9.85 7.60
N ILE A 75 4.22 11.09 7.09
CA ILE A 75 5.01 12.17 7.69
C ILE A 75 4.53 12.49 9.11
N ASP A 76 3.21 12.54 9.33
CA ASP A 76 2.64 12.83 10.65
C ASP A 76 2.92 11.70 11.66
N GLN A 77 2.88 10.43 11.22
CA GLN A 77 3.28 9.29 12.05
C GLN A 77 4.77 9.34 12.41
N LEU A 78 5.63 9.64 11.43
CA LEU A 78 7.06 9.79 11.66
C LEU A 78 7.34 10.92 12.66
N ARG A 79 6.72 12.08 12.48
CA ARG A 79 6.85 13.21 13.44
C ARG A 79 6.41 12.85 14.85
N ARG A 80 5.33 12.08 15.01
CA ARG A 80 4.86 11.60 16.32
C ARG A 80 5.84 10.62 16.95
N ARG A 81 6.50 9.78 16.14
CA ARG A 81 7.55 8.84 16.59
C ARG A 81 8.88 9.54 16.85
N GLU A 82 9.23 10.60 16.11
CA GLU A 82 10.43 11.43 16.30
C GLU A 82 10.42 12.22 17.62
N ASN A 83 9.25 12.63 18.11
CA ASN A 83 9.10 13.15 19.48
C ASN A 83 9.43 12.11 20.56
N LEU A 84 9.65 10.84 20.19
CA LEU A 84 10.03 9.73 21.06
C LEU A 84 11.46 9.20 20.79
N ALA A 85 12.12 9.54 19.66
CA ALA A 85 13.49 9.08 19.35
C ALA A 85 14.15 9.94 18.27
N SER A 86 15.19 10.70 18.63
CA SER A 86 15.96 11.63 17.78
C SER A 86 16.81 11.01 16.65
N LYS A 87 16.43 9.85 16.08
CA LYS A 87 17.19 9.11 15.08
C LYS A 87 16.63 9.07 13.66
N TYR A 88 15.47 9.71 13.38
CA TYR A 88 14.78 9.59 12.09
C TYR A 88 14.68 10.90 11.28
N GLN A 89 15.61 11.84 11.47
CA GLN A 89 15.65 13.11 10.71
C GLN A 89 15.82 12.91 9.19
N LEU A 90 16.55 11.88 8.76
CA LEU A 90 16.84 11.66 7.34
C LEU A 90 15.61 11.29 6.49
N ILE A 91 14.67 10.51 7.03
CA ILE A 91 13.49 10.06 6.27
C ILE A 91 12.46 11.20 6.12
N GLY A 92 12.35 12.06 7.12
CA GLY A 92 11.47 13.24 7.07
C GLY A 92 11.89 14.27 6.01
N GLU A 93 13.18 14.40 5.70
CA GLU A 93 13.70 15.29 4.66
C GLU A 93 13.45 14.73 3.26
N VAL A 94 13.67 13.44 3.05
CA VAL A 94 13.41 12.76 1.76
C VAL A 94 11.93 12.83 1.37
N LEU A 95 11.02 12.77 2.34
CA LEU A 95 9.57 12.88 2.09
C LEU A 95 9.12 14.34 1.86
N ARG A 96 9.84 15.34 2.36
CA ARG A 96 9.55 16.77 2.16
C ARG A 96 10.00 17.31 0.81
N ASP A 97 11.15 16.86 0.31
CA ASP A 97 11.81 17.47 -0.87
C ASP A 97 11.18 17.06 -2.21
N ARG A 98 10.30 16.02 -2.20
CA ARG A 98 9.66 15.48 -3.41
C ARG A 98 8.20 15.89 -3.63
N ALA A 99 7.75 16.97 -3.01
CA ALA A 99 6.36 17.44 -3.09
C ALA A 99 6.09 18.44 -4.24
N HIS A 100 6.89 18.42 -5.32
CA HIS A 100 6.62 19.26 -6.49
C HIS A 100 5.75 18.54 -7.51
N GLU A 101 4.79 19.25 -8.08
CA GLU A 101 3.78 18.76 -9.05
C GLU A 101 4.42 18.18 -10.34
N GLN A 102 5.67 18.56 -10.64
CA GLN A 102 6.47 18.05 -11.75
C GLN A 102 6.93 16.59 -11.52
N ASP A 103 7.12 16.17 -10.27
CA ASP A 103 7.46 14.79 -9.91
C ASP A 103 6.29 13.81 -10.11
N LEU A 104 5.07 14.28 -10.30
CA LEU A 104 3.90 13.42 -10.53
C LEU A 104 3.85 12.84 -11.95
N LEU A 105 4.43 13.51 -12.93
CA LEU A 105 4.51 13.02 -14.31
C LEU A 105 5.65 12.00 -14.46
N ASP A 106 6.79 12.25 -13.83
CA ASP A 106 7.91 11.31 -13.77
C ASP A 106 7.59 10.09 -12.87
N ALA A 107 6.60 10.21 -11.97
CA ALA A 107 6.13 9.11 -11.14
C ALA A 107 5.29 8.09 -11.93
N VAL A 108 4.69 8.48 -13.07
CA VAL A 108 3.86 7.56 -13.88
C VAL A 108 4.72 6.49 -14.55
N ASP A 109 5.87 6.87 -15.14
CA ASP A 109 6.80 5.92 -15.76
C ASP A 109 7.49 5.03 -14.71
N ARG A 110 7.75 5.55 -13.50
CA ARG A 110 8.31 4.77 -12.39
C ARG A 110 7.31 3.81 -11.75
N ILE A 111 5.99 4.08 -11.84
CA ILE A 111 4.96 3.24 -11.23
C ILE A 111 4.96 1.83 -11.82
N GLU A 112 5.16 1.66 -13.13
CA GLU A 112 5.22 0.34 -13.77
C GLU A 112 6.42 -0.45 -13.28
N ASP A 113 7.59 0.17 -13.18
CA ASP A 113 8.80 -0.44 -12.62
C ASP A 113 8.62 -0.78 -11.14
N ASP A 114 7.99 0.08 -10.36
CA ASP A 114 7.74 -0.16 -8.94
C ASP A 114 6.74 -1.31 -8.71
N VAL A 115 5.71 -1.44 -9.56
CA VAL A 115 4.80 -2.60 -9.52
C VAL A 115 5.54 -3.88 -9.88
N LEU A 116 6.43 -3.86 -10.88
CA LEU A 116 7.26 -5.01 -11.21
C LEU A 116 8.16 -5.41 -10.04
N ARG A 117 8.82 -4.46 -9.39
CA ARG A 117 9.60 -4.72 -8.15
C ARG A 117 8.74 -5.33 -7.06
N LEU A 118 7.50 -4.84 -6.90
CA LEU A 118 6.55 -5.38 -5.93
C LEU A 118 6.20 -6.85 -6.23
N VAL A 119 6.09 -7.24 -7.50
CA VAL A 119 5.93 -8.65 -7.92
C VAL A 119 7.13 -9.48 -7.46
N PHE A 120 8.36 -9.02 -7.72
CA PHE A 120 9.57 -9.74 -7.31
C PHE A 120 9.67 -9.90 -5.79
N ILE A 121 9.36 -8.87 -5.03
CA ILE A 121 9.34 -8.95 -3.56
C ILE A 121 8.30 -9.95 -3.07
N THR A 122 7.07 -9.88 -3.55
CA THR A 122 5.99 -10.77 -3.09
C THR A 122 6.24 -12.23 -3.48
N CYS A 123 6.98 -12.46 -4.56
CA CYS A 123 7.36 -13.78 -5.07
C CYS A 123 8.76 -14.23 -4.63
N HIS A 124 9.43 -13.50 -3.73
CA HIS A 124 10.82 -13.76 -3.35
C HIS A 124 11.01 -15.16 -2.76
N PRO A 125 12.08 -15.90 -3.15
CA PRO A 125 12.29 -17.30 -2.76
C PRO A 125 12.54 -17.53 -1.27
N VAL A 126 12.83 -16.49 -0.49
CA VAL A 126 12.91 -16.55 0.97
C VAL A 126 11.57 -16.93 1.62
N LEU A 127 10.46 -16.73 0.91
CA LEU A 127 9.13 -17.09 1.37
C LEU A 127 8.73 -18.49 0.89
N PRO A 128 8.03 -19.29 1.72
CA PRO A 128 7.34 -20.51 1.25
C PRO A 128 6.33 -20.19 0.15
N VAL A 129 6.08 -21.14 -0.76
CA VAL A 129 5.21 -20.97 -1.94
C VAL A 129 3.82 -20.43 -1.55
N GLU A 130 3.20 -21.03 -0.53
CA GLU A 130 1.87 -20.63 -0.08
C GLU A 130 1.85 -19.19 0.48
N SER A 131 2.97 -18.75 1.06
CA SER A 131 3.10 -17.38 1.56
C SER A 131 3.31 -16.38 0.42
N ARG A 132 4.05 -16.77 -0.64
CA ARG A 132 4.20 -15.95 -1.85
C ARG A 132 2.86 -15.74 -2.53
N VAL A 133 2.11 -16.82 -2.76
CA VAL A 133 0.79 -16.74 -3.40
C VAL A 133 -0.17 -15.89 -2.56
N ALA A 134 -0.25 -16.14 -1.25
CA ALA A 134 -1.12 -15.36 -0.37
C ALA A 134 -0.76 -13.87 -0.36
N LEU A 135 0.54 -13.54 -0.30
CA LEU A 135 1.02 -12.16 -0.29
C LEU A 135 0.78 -11.48 -1.64
N ALA A 136 1.04 -12.15 -2.76
CA ALA A 136 0.78 -11.64 -4.10
C ALA A 136 -0.72 -11.38 -4.32
N LEU A 137 -1.60 -12.30 -3.94
CA LEU A 137 -3.06 -12.11 -4.02
C LEU A 137 -3.51 -10.91 -3.17
N ARG A 138 -2.92 -10.72 -1.98
CA ARG A 138 -3.24 -9.61 -1.09
C ARG A 138 -2.80 -8.26 -1.68
N VAL A 139 -1.54 -8.18 -2.09
CA VAL A 139 -0.88 -6.90 -2.42
C VAL A 139 -1.10 -6.50 -3.87
N LEU A 140 -1.01 -7.45 -4.80
CA LEU A 140 -1.17 -7.22 -6.24
C LEU A 140 -2.62 -7.43 -6.69
N GLY A 141 -3.28 -8.46 -6.15
CA GLY A 141 -4.67 -8.80 -6.49
C GLY A 141 -5.70 -7.96 -5.74
N GLY A 142 -5.31 -7.28 -4.65
CA GLY A 142 -6.23 -6.48 -3.83
C GLY A 142 -7.29 -7.30 -3.09
N LEU A 143 -7.11 -8.64 -2.99
CA LEU A 143 -8.08 -9.51 -2.34
C LEU A 143 -8.09 -9.28 -0.82
N SER A 144 -9.26 -9.47 -0.21
CA SER A 144 -9.37 -9.47 1.25
C SER A 144 -8.72 -10.71 1.86
N VAL A 145 -8.36 -10.63 3.13
CA VAL A 145 -7.82 -11.80 3.86
C VAL A 145 -8.85 -12.92 3.91
N ALA A 146 -10.13 -12.60 4.02
CA ALA A 146 -11.24 -13.55 4.02
C ALA A 146 -11.35 -14.31 2.69
N ASP A 147 -11.25 -13.60 1.54
CA ASP A 147 -11.29 -14.22 0.21
C ASP A 147 -10.10 -15.18 0.01
N ILE A 148 -8.89 -14.73 0.41
CA ILE A 148 -7.69 -15.56 0.32
C ILE A 148 -7.80 -16.78 1.23
N ALA A 149 -8.27 -16.61 2.47
CA ALA A 149 -8.46 -17.70 3.42
C ALA A 149 -9.45 -18.74 2.87
N SER A 150 -10.54 -18.29 2.28
CA SER A 150 -11.53 -19.15 1.62
C SER A 150 -10.90 -19.94 0.46
N ALA A 151 -10.12 -19.30 -0.40
CA ALA A 151 -9.45 -19.95 -1.52
C ALA A 151 -8.42 -21.00 -1.07
N PHE A 152 -7.78 -20.80 0.07
CA PHE A 152 -6.80 -21.73 0.66
C PHE A 152 -7.43 -22.75 1.61
N LEU A 153 -8.77 -22.72 1.83
CA LEU A 153 -9.50 -23.59 2.75
C LEU A 153 -8.93 -23.55 4.19
N VAL A 154 -8.55 -22.36 4.64
CA VAL A 154 -8.03 -22.10 6.00
C VAL A 154 -8.86 -21.03 6.70
N THR A 155 -8.67 -20.88 8.02
CA THR A 155 -9.34 -19.80 8.76
C THR A 155 -8.71 -18.42 8.41
N GLU A 156 -9.53 -17.38 8.50
CA GLU A 156 -9.08 -16.01 8.25
C GLU A 156 -7.91 -15.62 9.18
N SER A 157 -7.97 -16.02 10.46
CA SER A 157 -6.89 -15.76 11.42
C SER A 157 -5.57 -16.45 11.03
N ALA A 158 -5.63 -17.69 10.52
CA ALA A 158 -4.46 -18.40 10.04
C ALA A 158 -3.85 -17.73 8.81
N MET A 159 -4.70 -17.25 7.88
CA MET A 159 -4.25 -16.52 6.69
C MET A 159 -3.65 -15.17 7.06
N ALA A 160 -4.29 -14.38 7.94
CA ALA A 160 -3.77 -13.13 8.45
C ALA A 160 -2.38 -13.31 9.10
N ALA A 161 -2.23 -14.34 9.93
CA ALA A 161 -0.95 -14.67 10.56
C ALA A 161 0.12 -15.09 9.53
N ARG A 162 -0.26 -15.81 8.45
CA ARG A 162 0.65 -16.17 7.35
C ARG A 162 1.16 -14.94 6.62
N ILE A 163 0.27 -14.03 6.23
CA ILE A 163 0.63 -12.78 5.55
C ILE A 163 1.52 -11.91 6.43
N THR A 164 1.21 -11.77 7.71
CA THR A 164 2.01 -11.00 8.67
C THR A 164 3.41 -11.59 8.82
N ARG A 165 3.52 -12.92 8.93
CA ARG A 165 4.85 -13.59 8.98
C ARG A 165 5.63 -13.41 7.69
N ALA A 166 4.99 -13.49 6.53
CA ALA A 166 5.64 -13.28 5.25
C ALA A 166 6.26 -11.87 5.16
N LYS A 167 5.51 -10.83 5.51
CA LYS A 167 6.03 -9.45 5.56
C LYS A 167 7.18 -9.30 6.54
N LYS A 168 7.08 -9.90 7.72
CA LYS A 168 8.17 -9.90 8.71
C LYS A 168 9.43 -10.60 8.19
N THR A 169 9.29 -11.73 7.49
CA THR A 169 10.41 -12.47 6.89
C THR A 169 11.12 -11.64 5.83
N LEU A 170 10.38 -10.97 4.94
CA LEU A 170 10.96 -10.06 3.93
C LEU A 170 11.76 -8.93 4.58
N ARG A 171 11.21 -8.31 5.63
CA ARG A 171 11.89 -7.24 6.39
C ARG A 171 13.17 -7.76 7.06
N GLN A 172 13.12 -8.92 7.73
CA GLN A 172 14.26 -9.51 8.40
C GLN A 172 15.38 -9.95 7.46
N ALA A 173 15.01 -10.38 6.26
CA ALA A 173 15.94 -10.76 5.20
C ALA A 173 16.53 -9.56 4.45
N ASN A 174 16.10 -8.32 4.77
CA ASN A 174 16.49 -7.10 4.05
C ASN A 174 16.38 -7.25 2.52
N VAL A 175 15.29 -7.86 2.05
CA VAL A 175 15.06 -8.06 0.62
C VAL A 175 15.00 -6.70 -0.07
N PRO A 176 15.88 -6.40 -1.02
CA PRO A 176 15.90 -5.11 -1.69
C PRO A 176 14.65 -4.94 -2.57
N PHE A 177 14.18 -3.69 -2.69
CA PHE A 177 13.09 -3.33 -3.59
C PHE A 177 13.64 -3.06 -5.00
N GLU A 178 14.11 -4.13 -5.64
CA GLU A 178 14.80 -4.08 -6.92
C GLU A 178 14.33 -5.23 -7.82
N VAL A 179 14.50 -5.05 -9.14
CA VAL A 179 14.34 -6.13 -10.11
C VAL A 179 15.65 -6.93 -10.11
N PRO A 180 15.65 -8.24 -9.89
CA PRO A 180 16.86 -9.06 -10.02
C PRO A 180 17.43 -8.96 -11.43
N GLU A 181 18.77 -8.89 -11.54
CA GLU A 181 19.49 -8.95 -12.82
C GLU A 181 19.35 -10.32 -13.50
#